data_0a15cccfd769a50039ef5fd28023601c
#
_entry.id   0a15cccfd769a50039ef5fd28023601c
#
_cell.length_a   1.000
_cell.length_b   1.000
_cell.length_c   1.000
_cell.angle_alpha   90.00
_cell.angle_beta   90.00
_cell.angle_gamma   90.00
#
_symmetry.space_group_name_H-M   'P 1'
#
loop_
_entity.id
_entity.type
_entity.pdbx_description
1 polymer ?
#
loop_
_entity_poly.entity_id
_entity_poly.type
_entity_poly.pdbx_seq_one_letter_code
_entity_poly.pdbx_strand_id
1 'polypeptide(L)'
;MSQTCQLSDVTKQYLHTYRELVNQMAERMSRTAVTASISENCLCQLQIHQETGICLCQNLLQYTICIPVQELASRMEQEQRERIEDMERMWDHCSTYWNTIPDQQAFRCRQCQISSRMLCQMRQIPAENQINTLFLKEIIPHHRGAVDFCQATLHFPVCRDLKRFLYAMIISQEQEIRTMQQMLRCMNSVPFS
;
A
#
# COMPACT_ATOMS: atom_id res chain seq x y z
N MET A 1 9.37 -35.69 -5.94
CA MET A 1 10.38 -34.74 -6.47
C MET A 1 9.64 -33.49 -6.91
N SER A 2 9.67 -32.42 -6.13
CA SER A 2 9.05 -31.15 -6.51
C SER A 2 9.86 -30.58 -7.67
N GLN A 3 9.27 -30.53 -8.87
CA GLN A 3 9.80 -29.69 -9.93
C GLN A 3 9.75 -28.24 -9.44
N THR A 4 10.90 -27.66 -9.13
CA THR A 4 11.04 -26.22 -8.95
C THR A 4 10.68 -25.59 -10.28
N CYS A 5 9.47 -25.04 -10.40
CA CYS A 5 9.03 -24.34 -11.61
C CYS A 5 9.99 -23.17 -11.85
N GLN A 6 10.78 -23.25 -12.90
CA GLN A 6 11.73 -22.20 -13.25
C GLN A 6 10.93 -20.93 -13.64
N LEU A 7 11.25 -19.80 -13.01
CA LEU A 7 10.61 -18.52 -13.32
C LEU A 7 11.01 -18.06 -14.74
N SER A 8 10.03 -17.57 -15.50
CA SER A 8 10.25 -16.92 -16.79
C SER A 8 11.07 -15.64 -16.62
N ASP A 9 11.78 -15.21 -17.67
CA ASP A 9 12.57 -13.96 -17.60
C ASP A 9 11.68 -12.74 -17.43
N VAL A 10 10.48 -12.75 -18.00
CA VAL A 10 9.46 -11.71 -17.79
C VAL A 10 9.06 -11.63 -16.30
N THR A 11 8.78 -12.77 -15.67
CA THR A 11 8.47 -12.80 -14.24
C THR A 11 9.64 -12.35 -13.38
N LYS A 12 10.87 -12.71 -13.72
CA LYS A 12 12.06 -12.25 -13.00
C LYS A 12 12.21 -10.73 -13.07
N GLN A 13 11.97 -10.15 -14.24
CA GLN A 13 12.01 -8.69 -14.42
C GLN A 13 10.92 -7.98 -13.62
N TYR A 14 9.68 -8.46 -13.68
CA TYR A 14 8.57 -7.96 -12.86
C TYR A 14 8.92 -7.97 -11.37
N LEU A 15 9.38 -9.12 -10.86
CA LEU A 15 9.76 -9.30 -9.46
C LEU A 15 10.98 -8.46 -9.04
N HIS A 16 11.91 -8.21 -9.95
CA HIS A 16 13.05 -7.33 -9.67
C HIS A 16 12.56 -5.93 -9.37
N THR A 17 11.76 -5.34 -10.26
CA THR A 17 11.15 -4.02 -10.06
C THR A 17 10.29 -3.96 -8.81
N TYR A 18 9.44 -4.97 -8.57
CA TYR A 18 8.64 -5.06 -7.36
C TYR A 18 9.48 -4.97 -6.08
N ARG A 19 10.55 -5.77 -6.00
CA ARG A 19 11.45 -5.79 -4.83
C ARG A 19 12.15 -4.46 -4.62
N GLU A 20 12.57 -3.80 -5.68
CA GLU A 20 13.16 -2.46 -5.61
C GLU A 20 12.16 -1.45 -5.06
N LEU A 21 10.92 -1.44 -5.56
CA LEU A 21 9.86 -0.53 -5.09
C LEU A 21 9.55 -0.74 -3.60
N VAL A 22 9.44 -2.00 -3.13
CA VAL A 22 9.22 -2.31 -1.71
C VAL A 22 10.39 -1.86 -0.84
N ASN A 23 11.63 -2.02 -1.31
CA ASN A 23 12.82 -1.57 -0.59
C ASN A 23 12.91 -0.04 -0.53
N GLN A 24 12.62 0.65 -1.63
CA GLN A 24 12.57 2.12 -1.68
C GLN A 24 11.49 2.67 -0.75
N MET A 25 10.30 2.05 -0.72
CA MET A 25 9.25 2.42 0.22
C MET A 25 9.74 2.28 1.67
N ALA A 26 10.34 1.15 2.02
CA ALA A 26 10.86 0.90 3.36
C ALA A 26 11.92 1.94 3.78
N GLU A 27 12.85 2.25 2.88
CA GLU A 27 13.89 3.25 3.11
C GLU A 27 13.29 4.65 3.30
N ARG A 28 12.41 5.09 2.41
CA ARG A 28 11.75 6.39 2.48
C ARG A 28 10.94 6.54 3.77
N MET A 29 10.13 5.54 4.12
CA MET A 29 9.36 5.53 5.37
C MET A 29 10.26 5.63 6.61
N SER A 30 11.41 4.97 6.61
CA SER A 30 12.35 5.00 7.74
C SER A 30 13.09 6.34 7.91
N ARG A 31 13.26 7.09 6.82
CA ARG A 31 13.94 8.39 6.78
C ARG A 31 13.02 9.59 6.95
N THR A 32 11.71 9.38 7.03
CA THR A 32 10.75 10.47 7.20
C THR A 32 11.05 11.25 8.47
N ALA A 33 11.20 12.57 8.34
CA ALA A 33 11.40 13.47 9.46
C ALA A 33 10.19 13.38 10.42
N VAL A 34 10.47 13.45 11.71
CA VAL A 34 9.44 13.39 12.74
C VAL A 34 9.18 14.80 13.25
N THR A 35 7.94 15.23 13.13
CA THR A 35 7.47 16.52 13.62
C THR A 35 6.64 16.35 14.90
N ALA A 36 6.28 17.49 15.53
CA ALA A 36 5.39 17.51 16.68
C ALA A 36 3.92 17.24 16.32
N SER A 37 3.59 17.14 15.03
CA SER A 37 2.25 16.86 14.51
C SER A 37 2.11 15.41 14.08
N ILE A 38 1.25 14.63 14.76
CA ILE A 38 0.87 13.29 14.32
C ILE A 38 0.17 13.35 12.96
N SER A 39 -0.63 14.40 12.74
CA SER A 39 -1.32 14.59 11.47
C SER A 39 -0.35 14.75 10.30
N GLU A 40 0.68 15.58 10.45
CA GLU A 40 1.72 15.77 9.44
C GLU A 40 2.54 14.48 9.23
N ASN A 41 2.97 13.83 10.32
CA ASN A 41 3.69 12.57 10.25
C ASN A 41 2.89 11.47 9.53
N CYS A 42 1.57 11.44 9.76
CA CYS A 42 0.65 10.53 9.09
C CYS A 42 0.59 10.82 7.58
N LEU A 43 0.42 12.09 7.19
CA LEU A 43 0.38 12.50 5.78
C LEU A 43 1.67 12.13 5.05
N CYS A 44 2.86 12.41 5.64
CA CYS A 44 4.15 12.02 5.07
C CYS A 44 4.22 10.52 4.77
N GLN A 45 3.79 9.69 5.71
CA GLN A 45 3.85 8.24 5.56
C GLN A 45 2.84 7.73 4.52
N LEU A 46 1.62 8.26 4.53
CA LEU A 46 0.60 7.90 3.56
C LEU A 46 0.98 8.35 2.15
N GLN A 47 1.61 9.50 1.98
CA GLN A 47 2.09 9.94 0.67
C GLN A 47 3.09 8.95 0.08
N ILE A 48 4.11 8.54 0.84
CA ILE A 48 5.08 7.53 0.40
C ILE A 48 4.37 6.22 0.03
N HIS A 49 3.38 5.83 0.82
CA HIS A 49 2.59 4.64 0.58
C HIS A 49 1.79 4.74 -0.73
N GLN A 50 1.07 5.83 -0.97
CA GLN A 50 0.30 6.03 -2.21
C GLN A 50 1.21 6.08 -3.45
N GLU A 51 2.31 6.82 -3.41
CA GLU A 51 3.28 6.88 -4.49
C GLU A 51 3.86 5.49 -4.83
N THR A 52 4.15 4.68 -3.81
CA THR A 52 4.59 3.30 -4.03
C THR A 52 3.51 2.46 -4.69
N GLY A 53 2.25 2.59 -4.24
CA GLY A 53 1.12 1.87 -4.84
C GLY A 53 0.91 2.22 -6.31
N ILE A 54 1.06 3.50 -6.69
CA ILE A 54 1.06 3.94 -8.09
C ILE A 54 2.13 3.20 -8.89
N CYS A 55 3.37 3.18 -8.39
CA CYS A 55 4.47 2.49 -9.07
C CYS A 55 4.25 0.96 -9.17
N LEU A 56 3.64 0.33 -8.17
CA LEU A 56 3.28 -1.09 -8.20
C LEU A 56 2.22 -1.37 -9.28
N CYS A 57 1.21 -0.52 -9.41
CA CYS A 57 0.21 -0.63 -10.49
C CYS A 57 0.86 -0.46 -11.86
N GLN A 58 1.71 0.55 -12.02
CA GLN A 58 2.44 0.81 -13.27
C GLN A 58 3.38 -0.35 -13.65
N ASN A 59 4.06 -0.97 -12.67
CA ASN A 59 4.87 -2.16 -12.91
C ASN A 59 4.01 -3.30 -13.48
N LEU A 60 2.86 -3.60 -12.89
CA LEU A 60 1.94 -4.62 -13.41
C LEU A 60 1.47 -4.32 -14.83
N LEU A 61 1.06 -3.08 -15.10
CA LEU A 61 0.48 -2.68 -16.39
C LEU A 61 1.42 -2.89 -17.58
N GLN A 62 2.73 -3.01 -17.35
CA GLN A 62 3.71 -3.35 -18.38
C GLN A 62 3.63 -4.82 -18.85
N TYR A 63 3.04 -5.71 -18.05
CA TYR A 63 3.09 -7.16 -18.27
C TYR A 63 1.72 -7.82 -18.41
N THR A 64 0.66 -7.22 -17.90
CA THR A 64 -0.66 -7.83 -17.92
C THR A 64 -1.41 -7.55 -19.23
N ILE A 65 -2.06 -8.59 -19.77
CA ILE A 65 -3.03 -8.51 -20.87
C ILE A 65 -4.45 -8.86 -20.39
N CYS A 66 -4.61 -9.14 -19.11
CA CYS A 66 -5.90 -9.49 -18.49
C CYS A 66 -6.71 -8.22 -18.24
N ILE A 67 -7.72 -7.96 -19.07
CA ILE A 67 -8.53 -6.73 -19.04
C ILE A 67 -9.06 -6.41 -17.63
N PRO A 68 -9.69 -7.35 -16.87
CA PRO A 68 -10.16 -7.04 -15.53
C PRO A 68 -9.06 -6.59 -14.55
N VAL A 69 -7.85 -7.12 -14.70
CA VAL A 69 -6.69 -6.75 -13.87
C VAL A 69 -6.11 -5.41 -14.29
N GLN A 70 -6.09 -5.12 -15.60
CA GLN A 70 -5.70 -3.80 -16.12
C GLN A 70 -6.64 -2.70 -15.62
N GLU A 71 -7.95 -2.93 -15.70
CA GLU A 71 -8.98 -1.98 -15.24
C GLU A 71 -8.86 -1.73 -13.73
N LEU A 72 -8.63 -2.79 -12.94
CA LEU A 72 -8.40 -2.66 -11.50
C LEU A 72 -7.16 -1.81 -11.23
N ALA A 73 -6.01 -2.15 -11.83
CA ALA A 73 -4.75 -1.45 -11.58
C ALA A 73 -4.81 0.02 -12.03
N SER A 74 -5.43 0.31 -13.18
CA SER A 74 -5.59 1.68 -13.68
C SER A 74 -6.49 2.52 -12.77
N ARG A 75 -7.59 1.96 -12.28
CA ARG A 75 -8.46 2.63 -11.32
C ARG A 75 -7.74 2.89 -10.00
N MET A 76 -7.03 1.90 -9.46
CA MET A 76 -6.25 2.05 -8.23
C MET A 76 -5.17 3.12 -8.37
N GLU A 77 -4.47 3.18 -9.51
CA GLU A 77 -3.48 4.22 -9.80
C GLU A 77 -4.13 5.62 -9.75
N GLN A 78 -5.27 5.79 -10.41
CA GLN A 78 -6.00 7.06 -10.44
C GLN A 78 -6.46 7.47 -9.04
N GLU A 79 -7.11 6.58 -8.29
CA GLU A 79 -7.57 6.85 -6.93
C GLU A 79 -6.42 7.20 -5.98
N GLN A 80 -5.24 6.59 -6.14
CA GLN A 80 -4.07 6.93 -5.34
C GLN A 80 -3.52 8.33 -5.66
N ARG A 81 -3.56 8.76 -6.93
CA ARG A 81 -3.21 10.14 -7.33
C ARG A 81 -4.17 11.16 -6.70
N GLU A 82 -5.47 10.91 -6.77
CA GLU A 82 -6.49 11.77 -6.17
C GLU A 82 -6.30 11.88 -4.64
N ARG A 83 -5.95 10.78 -3.97
CA ARG A 83 -5.63 10.79 -2.53
C ARG A 83 -4.39 11.63 -2.20
N ILE A 84 -3.36 11.62 -3.06
CA ILE A 84 -2.18 12.49 -2.89
C ILE A 84 -2.59 13.96 -3.00
N GLU A 85 -3.38 14.33 -4.00
CA GLU A 85 -3.89 15.70 -4.14
C GLU A 85 -4.75 16.13 -2.93
N ASP A 86 -5.59 15.23 -2.40
CA ASP A 86 -6.36 15.50 -1.18
C ASP A 86 -5.44 15.74 0.02
N MET A 87 -4.37 14.96 0.17
CA MET A 87 -3.38 15.14 1.25
C MET A 87 -2.63 16.47 1.11
N GLU A 88 -2.25 16.86 -0.09
CA GLU A 88 -1.61 18.15 -0.36
C GLU A 88 -2.52 19.32 0.03
N ARG A 89 -3.82 19.26 -0.32
CA ARG A 89 -4.80 20.30 0.04
C ARG A 89 -4.99 20.48 1.54
N MET A 90 -4.84 19.44 2.35
CA MET A 90 -5.01 19.53 3.81
C MET A 90 -3.70 19.76 4.57
N TRP A 91 -2.55 19.74 3.89
CA TRP A 91 -1.24 19.73 4.52
C TRP A 91 -1.01 20.90 5.49
N ASP A 92 -1.19 22.12 5.01
CA ASP A 92 -0.94 23.34 5.80
C ASP A 92 -1.78 23.40 7.09
N HIS A 93 -3.03 22.97 7.00
CA HIS A 93 -3.92 22.93 8.16
C HIS A 93 -3.52 21.82 9.15
N CYS A 94 -3.15 20.65 8.63
CA CYS A 94 -2.81 19.51 9.48
C CYS A 94 -1.43 19.65 10.15
N SER A 95 -0.47 20.33 9.53
CA SER A 95 0.88 20.53 10.06
C SER A 95 0.90 21.42 11.31
N THR A 96 -0.10 22.28 11.48
CA THR A 96 -0.23 23.15 12.66
C THR A 96 -0.85 22.46 13.89
N TYR A 97 -1.34 21.23 13.75
CA TYR A 97 -1.96 20.48 14.85
C TYR A 97 -0.91 19.72 15.67
N TRP A 98 -0.56 20.26 16.85
CA TRP A 98 0.48 19.69 17.69
C TRP A 98 -0.05 18.69 18.70
N ASN A 99 0.73 17.65 18.94
CA ASN A 99 0.40 16.58 19.88
C ASN A 99 1.35 16.56 21.08
N THR A 100 0.92 15.92 22.17
CA THR A 100 1.76 15.71 23.34
C THR A 100 2.93 14.77 23.03
N ILE A 101 4.04 14.89 23.74
CA ILE A 101 5.20 14.01 23.58
C ILE A 101 4.85 12.52 23.77
N PRO A 102 4.04 12.13 24.79
CA PRO A 102 3.58 10.76 24.93
C PRO A 102 2.81 10.24 23.71
N ASP A 103 1.90 11.05 23.13
CA ASP A 103 1.14 10.67 21.94
C ASP A 103 2.06 10.49 20.74
N GLN A 104 3.00 11.39 20.53
CA GLN A 104 4.00 11.28 19.43
C GLN A 104 4.82 9.98 19.55
N GLN A 105 5.29 9.64 20.74
CA GLN A 105 6.07 8.43 21.00
C GLN A 105 5.22 7.16 20.76
N ALA A 106 4.00 7.15 21.28
CA ALA A 106 3.06 6.03 21.10
C ALA A 106 2.69 5.84 19.61
N PHE A 107 2.42 6.93 18.88
CA PHE A 107 2.17 6.91 17.44
C PHE A 107 3.34 6.31 16.67
N ARG A 108 4.57 6.80 16.92
CA ARG A 108 5.79 6.29 16.25
C ARG A 108 5.98 4.79 16.47
N CYS A 109 5.84 4.33 17.70
CA CYS A 109 5.94 2.90 18.02
C CYS A 109 4.92 2.08 17.23
N ARG A 110 3.67 2.53 17.20
CA ARG A 110 2.59 1.86 16.46
C ARG A 110 2.83 1.87 14.96
N GLN A 111 3.25 3.00 14.41
CA GLN A 111 3.61 3.14 13.01
C GLN A 111 4.72 2.17 12.59
N CYS A 112 5.82 2.11 13.35
CA CYS A 112 6.92 1.18 13.08
C CYS A 112 6.46 -0.29 13.07
N GLN A 113 5.59 -0.67 14.01
CA GLN A 113 5.04 -2.03 14.08
C GLN A 113 4.20 -2.37 12.85
N ILE A 114 3.33 -1.46 12.42
CA ILE A 114 2.44 -1.67 11.26
C ILE A 114 3.27 -1.73 9.97
N SER A 115 4.15 -0.76 9.74
CA SER A 115 5.01 -0.72 8.56
C SER A 115 5.91 -1.96 8.47
N SER A 116 6.52 -2.38 9.58
CA SER A 116 7.36 -3.60 9.62
C SER A 116 6.56 -4.86 9.29
N ARG A 117 5.33 -4.98 9.80
CA ARG A 117 4.43 -6.12 9.50
C ARG A 117 4.04 -6.13 8.03
N MET A 118 3.60 -5.00 7.49
CA MET A 118 3.24 -4.85 6.08
C MET A 118 4.40 -5.24 5.16
N LEU A 119 5.58 -4.66 5.37
CA LEU A 119 6.79 -4.93 4.59
C LEU A 119 7.21 -6.39 4.69
N CYS A 120 7.12 -7.01 5.88
CA CYS A 120 7.40 -8.43 6.07
C CYS A 120 6.45 -9.29 5.22
N GLN A 121 5.14 -9.01 5.25
CA GLN A 121 4.14 -9.72 4.45
C GLN A 121 4.39 -9.55 2.95
N MET A 122 4.67 -8.34 2.48
CA MET A 122 4.98 -8.08 1.07
C MET A 122 6.22 -8.84 0.59
N ARG A 123 7.27 -8.96 1.44
CA ARG A 123 8.52 -9.65 1.10
C ARG A 123 8.42 -11.18 1.13
N GLN A 124 7.42 -11.74 1.82
CA GLN A 124 7.26 -13.19 2.00
C GLN A 124 6.41 -13.85 0.91
N ILE A 125 5.93 -13.10 -0.09
CA ILE A 125 5.10 -13.66 -1.14
C ILE A 125 5.93 -14.58 -2.02
N PRO A 126 5.53 -15.87 -2.16
CA PRO A 126 6.25 -16.82 -3.00
C PRO A 126 6.19 -16.40 -4.48
N ALA A 127 7.34 -16.48 -5.15
CA ALA A 127 7.43 -16.19 -6.57
C ALA A 127 6.73 -17.27 -7.40
N GLU A 128 5.94 -16.86 -8.38
CA GLU A 128 5.23 -17.72 -9.34
C GLU A 128 5.17 -17.06 -10.71
N ASN A 129 4.92 -17.85 -11.78
CA ASN A 129 4.91 -17.31 -13.16
C ASN A 129 3.62 -16.57 -13.53
N GLN A 130 2.60 -16.59 -12.68
CA GLN A 130 1.33 -15.93 -12.92
C GLN A 130 1.35 -14.50 -12.40
N ILE A 131 1.85 -13.56 -13.20
CA ILE A 131 2.06 -12.15 -12.80
C ILE A 131 0.78 -11.51 -12.26
N ASN A 132 -0.40 -11.79 -12.85
CA ASN A 132 -1.67 -11.25 -12.36
C ASN A 132 -2.00 -11.73 -10.95
N THR A 133 -1.83 -13.03 -10.69
CA THR A 133 -2.04 -13.62 -9.37
C THR A 133 -1.00 -13.09 -8.38
N LEU A 134 0.24 -12.99 -8.81
CA LEU A 134 1.35 -12.49 -8.02
C LEU A 134 1.08 -11.04 -7.58
N PHE A 135 0.71 -10.16 -8.52
CA PHE A 135 0.34 -8.77 -8.21
C PHE A 135 -0.77 -8.68 -7.16
N LEU A 136 -1.85 -9.45 -7.33
CA LEU A 136 -2.97 -9.42 -6.37
C LEU A 136 -2.52 -9.88 -4.97
N LYS A 137 -1.62 -10.87 -4.89
CA LYS A 137 -1.04 -11.31 -3.61
C LYS A 137 -0.14 -10.25 -3.00
N GLU A 138 0.56 -9.46 -3.80
CA GLU A 138 1.50 -8.41 -3.40
C GLU A 138 0.78 -7.14 -2.93
N ILE A 139 -0.25 -6.73 -3.66
CA ILE A 139 -0.95 -5.47 -3.39
C ILE A 139 -1.94 -5.57 -2.21
N ILE A 140 -2.50 -6.76 -1.93
CA ILE A 140 -3.40 -6.96 -0.79
C ILE A 140 -2.72 -6.62 0.56
N PRO A 141 -1.53 -7.12 0.91
CA PRO A 141 -0.86 -6.73 2.15
C PRO A 141 -0.46 -5.25 2.18
N HIS A 142 -0.15 -4.64 1.03
CA HIS A 142 0.05 -3.20 0.91
C HIS A 142 -1.22 -2.44 1.35
N HIS A 143 -2.38 -2.75 0.79
CA HIS A 143 -3.66 -2.13 1.16
C HIS A 143 -4.05 -2.38 2.62
N ARG A 144 -3.84 -3.60 3.13
CA ARG A 144 -4.07 -3.91 4.56
C ARG A 144 -3.20 -3.06 5.48
N GLY A 145 -1.93 -2.86 5.09
CA GLY A 145 -1.03 -1.98 5.83
C GLY A 145 -1.55 -0.54 5.92
N ALA A 146 -2.13 -0.01 4.83
CA ALA A 146 -2.76 1.31 4.84
C ALA A 146 -3.99 1.36 5.74
N VAL A 147 -4.87 0.35 5.69
CA VAL A 147 -6.05 0.26 6.58
C VAL A 147 -5.61 0.23 8.04
N ASP A 148 -4.69 -0.68 8.39
CA ASP A 148 -4.15 -0.80 9.76
C ASP A 148 -3.54 0.53 10.24
N PHE A 149 -2.81 1.23 9.36
CA PHE A 149 -2.18 2.50 9.67
C PHE A 149 -3.20 3.62 9.89
N CYS A 150 -4.21 3.72 9.02
CA CYS A 150 -5.30 4.69 9.17
C CYS A 150 -6.10 4.45 10.46
N GLN A 151 -6.49 3.20 10.73
CA GLN A 151 -7.19 2.81 11.95
C GLN A 151 -6.38 3.15 13.20
N ALA A 152 -5.09 2.81 13.20
CA ALA A 152 -4.21 3.13 14.33
C ALA A 152 -4.04 4.63 14.56
N THR A 153 -3.97 5.43 13.49
CA THR A 153 -3.87 6.89 13.56
C THR A 153 -5.11 7.53 14.17
N LEU A 154 -6.30 6.98 13.89
CA LEU A 154 -7.57 7.48 14.45
C LEU A 154 -7.69 7.33 15.97
N HIS A 155 -6.82 6.57 16.63
CA HIS A 155 -6.74 6.51 18.10
C HIS A 155 -6.02 7.70 18.74
N PHE A 156 -5.41 8.55 17.93
CA PHE A 156 -4.70 9.74 18.40
C PHE A 156 -5.48 11.02 18.08
N PRO A 157 -5.22 12.12 18.82
CA PRO A 157 -5.72 13.43 18.43
C PRO A 157 -5.09 13.83 17.10
N VAL A 158 -5.90 13.99 16.06
CA VAL A 158 -5.50 14.43 14.73
C VAL A 158 -6.42 15.53 14.20
N CYS A 159 -5.97 16.31 13.23
CA CYS A 159 -6.77 17.37 12.64
C CYS A 159 -8.07 16.80 12.04
N ARG A 160 -9.13 17.63 11.99
CA ARG A 160 -10.47 17.21 11.58
C ARG A 160 -10.52 16.68 10.14
N ASP A 161 -9.79 17.34 9.26
CA ASP A 161 -9.81 17.00 7.83
C ASP A 161 -9.09 15.68 7.57
N LEU A 162 -7.93 15.48 8.21
CA LEU A 162 -7.26 14.17 8.19
C LEU A 162 -8.16 13.06 8.72
N LYS A 163 -8.89 13.31 9.84
CA LYS A 163 -9.80 12.29 10.38
C LYS A 163 -10.85 11.83 9.37
N ARG A 164 -11.45 12.78 8.63
CA ARG A 164 -12.43 12.49 7.57
C ARG A 164 -11.79 11.70 6.42
N PHE A 165 -10.62 12.15 5.99
CA PHE A 165 -9.85 11.49 4.95
C PHE A 165 -9.50 10.04 5.32
N LEU A 166 -9.03 9.78 6.55
CA LEU A 166 -8.69 8.44 7.01
C LEU A 166 -9.91 7.50 7.02
N TYR A 167 -11.09 7.97 7.45
CA TYR A 167 -12.31 7.15 7.37
C TYR A 167 -12.69 6.80 5.93
N ALA A 168 -12.65 7.75 5.01
CA ALA A 168 -12.93 7.50 3.60
C ALA A 168 -11.92 6.51 2.99
N MET A 169 -10.64 6.67 3.32
CA MET A 169 -9.57 5.81 2.85
C MET A 169 -9.73 4.36 3.37
N ILE A 170 -10.10 4.16 4.64
CA ILE A 170 -10.36 2.81 5.19
C ILE A 170 -11.46 2.12 4.38
N ILE A 171 -12.59 2.80 4.15
CA ILE A 171 -13.74 2.23 3.42
C ILE A 171 -13.35 1.83 1.99
N SER A 172 -12.67 2.71 1.27
CA SER A 172 -12.23 2.46 -0.10
C SER A 172 -11.23 1.31 -0.17
N GLN A 173 -10.18 1.33 0.66
CA GLN A 173 -9.15 0.29 0.68
C GLN A 173 -9.71 -1.09 1.06
N GLU A 174 -10.64 -1.17 2.01
CA GLU A 174 -11.33 -2.43 2.32
C GLU A 174 -12.17 -2.96 1.16
N GLN A 175 -12.81 -2.07 0.40
CA GLN A 175 -13.55 -2.46 -0.81
C GLN A 175 -12.61 -3.01 -1.89
N GLU A 176 -11.47 -2.35 -2.11
CA GLU A 176 -10.44 -2.81 -3.04
C GLU A 176 -9.89 -4.19 -2.63
N ILE A 177 -9.60 -4.40 -1.34
CA ILE A 177 -9.15 -5.69 -0.81
C ILE A 177 -10.18 -6.79 -1.10
N ARG A 178 -11.47 -6.54 -0.87
CA ARG A 178 -12.55 -7.51 -1.18
C ARG A 178 -12.58 -7.87 -2.66
N THR A 179 -12.48 -6.87 -3.53
CA THR A 179 -12.43 -7.07 -4.99
C THR A 179 -11.24 -7.92 -5.41
N MET A 180 -10.04 -7.59 -4.92
CA MET A 180 -8.82 -8.34 -5.21
C MET A 180 -8.89 -9.79 -4.72
N GLN A 181 -9.44 -10.03 -3.53
CA GLN A 181 -9.64 -11.38 -2.99
C GLN A 181 -10.63 -12.19 -3.83
N GLN A 182 -11.68 -11.55 -4.35
CA GLN A 182 -12.63 -12.22 -5.25
C GLN A 182 -11.95 -12.59 -6.57
N MET A 183 -11.17 -11.68 -7.17
CA MET A 183 -10.42 -11.96 -8.39
C MET A 183 -9.43 -13.12 -8.19
N LEU A 184 -8.71 -13.16 -7.07
CA LEU A 184 -7.81 -14.27 -6.73
C LEU A 184 -8.56 -15.60 -6.64
N ARG A 185 -9.73 -15.64 -6.03
CA ARG A 185 -10.56 -16.86 -5.98
C ARG A 185 -10.96 -17.33 -7.37
N CYS A 186 -11.39 -16.41 -8.23
CA CYS A 186 -11.76 -16.73 -9.60
C CYS A 186 -10.57 -17.28 -10.41
N MET A 187 -9.38 -16.68 -10.28
CA MET A 187 -8.17 -17.14 -10.97
C MET A 187 -7.71 -18.52 -10.52
N ASN A 188 -7.90 -18.85 -9.23
CA ASN A 188 -7.51 -20.16 -8.68
C ASN A 188 -8.55 -21.27 -8.97
N SER A 189 -9.77 -20.92 -9.34
CA SER A 189 -10.85 -21.87 -9.60
C SER A 189 -10.97 -22.30 -11.07
N VAL A 190 -10.23 -21.69 -11.99
CA VAL A 190 -10.18 -22.12 -13.40
C VAL A 190 -9.04 -23.14 -13.52
N PRO A 191 -9.33 -24.45 -13.67
CA PRO A 191 -8.29 -25.43 -13.96
C PRO A 191 -7.70 -25.08 -15.34
N PHE A 192 -6.38 -25.04 -15.43
CA PHE A 192 -5.68 -24.95 -16.72
C PHE A 192 -6.04 -26.19 -17.54
N SER A 193 -6.85 -25.99 -18.57
CA SER A 193 -7.09 -26.99 -19.62
C SER A 193 -5.93 -27.00 -20.62
#